data_c160b7a878c8221fa23efea4846b3824
#
_entry.id   c160b7a878c8221fa23efea4846b3824
#
_cell.length_a   1.000
_cell.length_b   1.000
_cell.length_c   1.000
_cell.angle_alpha   90.00
_cell.angle_beta   90.00
_cell.angle_gamma   90.00
#
_symmetry.space_group_name_H-M   'P 1'
#
loop_
_entity.id
_entity.type
_entity.pdbx_description
1 polymer ?
#
loop_
_entity_poly.entity_id
_entity_poly.type
_entity_poly.pdbx_seq_one_letter_code
_entity_poly.pdbx_strand_id
1 'polypeptide(L)'
;MAKALIMLKPRRMLRLLLVCSLAAVPLFSSQRPPADGEKTAERVLQQAIIIDTHADTPQMMLDEDYDLTQPDSPFMISIPKMRQGHLGAEFFSIWVDVTWPKQDLIHRALDLIDVIYEQVGRHSDVLGMATTADEIVRLRLQGKFAILMGVEGGHIIQDDLRALDIYYRLGVRYMTLTHTANTDWADSSGDQPKWNGLTDFGKQVVERMNRLGMMVDISHVSDKTFYDTLAVTKAPVIASHSSCRALCDVPRNMTDEMIRALAKNGGVMDINFYSGFLSQAYADAYKKVEKHLEAELAAARARYARQGKRLPYLEQEKIEQALLKDLPVPSYTVIADHIDHAVQVGGIDHVGLGSDFDGINSAPKGMEDVSKLPDLVRELARRGYSEQDLKKILGSNLLRVMRQVEHVSREMRSQK
;
A
#
# COMPACT_ATOMS: atom_id res chain seq x y z
N MET A 1 90.99 -0.30 -29.51
CA MET A 1 91.27 -0.90 -28.22
C MET A 1 91.01 0.14 -27.11
N ALA A 2 89.99 0.21 -26.45
CA ALA A 2 89.80 0.86 -25.13
C ALA A 2 88.45 0.52 -24.59
N LYS A 3 88.41 -0.21 -23.43
CA LYS A 3 87.26 -0.59 -22.69
C LYS A 3 86.68 0.62 -21.91
N ALA A 4 85.45 0.98 -22.16
CA ALA A 4 84.74 1.98 -21.35
C ALA A 4 83.93 1.27 -20.30
N LEU A 5 84.22 1.57 -19.00
CA LEU A 5 83.60 1.09 -17.80
C LEU A 5 82.36 1.95 -17.53
N ILE A 6 81.13 1.37 -17.60
CA ILE A 6 79.90 2.10 -17.26
C ILE A 6 79.55 1.76 -15.82
N MET A 7 79.58 2.76 -14.95
CA MET A 7 79.14 2.66 -13.54
C MET A 7 77.61 2.73 -13.46
N LEU A 8 77.03 1.70 -12.85
CA LEU A 8 75.61 1.60 -12.50
C LEU A 8 75.34 2.35 -11.16
N LYS A 9 74.46 3.37 -11.23
CA LYS A 9 73.90 4.02 -10.03
C LYS A 9 72.77 3.18 -9.44
N PRO A 10 72.60 3.08 -8.11
CA PRO A 10 71.55 2.29 -7.48
C PRO A 10 70.17 3.03 -7.55
N ARG A 11 69.16 2.33 -8.05
CA ARG A 11 67.75 2.78 -8.03
C ARG A 11 67.20 2.69 -6.63
N ARG A 12 66.76 3.81 -6.07
CA ARG A 12 65.94 3.88 -4.85
C ARG A 12 64.56 3.25 -5.10
N MET A 13 64.26 2.16 -4.46
CA MET A 13 62.90 1.54 -4.38
C MET A 13 62.02 2.43 -3.49
N LEU A 14 61.06 3.10 -4.09
CA LEU A 14 59.99 3.83 -3.40
C LEU A 14 58.94 2.80 -2.98
N ARG A 15 58.86 2.44 -1.71
CA ARG A 15 57.78 1.60 -1.17
C ARG A 15 56.50 2.46 -1.09
N LEU A 16 55.53 2.16 -1.95
CA LEU A 16 54.19 2.72 -1.89
C LEU A 16 53.44 1.98 -0.77
N LEU A 17 53.23 2.64 0.37
CA LEU A 17 52.33 2.17 1.41
C LEU A 17 50.89 2.42 0.96
N LEU A 18 50.20 1.34 0.59
CA LEU A 18 48.77 1.34 0.32
C LEU A 18 48.04 1.43 1.66
N VAL A 19 47.56 2.60 2.04
CA VAL A 19 46.69 2.78 3.20
C VAL A 19 45.27 2.38 2.75
N CYS A 20 44.87 1.13 3.05
CA CYS A 20 43.46 0.73 2.99
C CYS A 20 42.70 1.43 4.12
N SER A 21 42.02 2.51 3.81
CA SER A 21 41.01 3.08 4.69
C SER A 21 39.78 2.15 4.68
N LEU A 22 39.68 1.29 5.67
CA LEU A 22 38.42 0.61 6.03
C LEU A 22 37.44 1.70 6.51
N ALA A 23 36.51 2.08 5.64
CA ALA A 23 35.34 2.82 6.05
C ALA A 23 34.52 1.94 7.00
N ALA A 24 34.58 2.18 8.29
CA ALA A 24 33.72 1.56 9.29
C ALA A 24 32.28 2.04 9.00
N VAL A 25 31.44 1.14 8.45
CA VAL A 25 30.00 1.30 8.44
C VAL A 25 29.56 1.33 9.92
N PRO A 26 28.89 2.36 10.41
CA PRO A 26 28.39 2.35 11.78
C PRO A 26 27.31 1.27 11.89
N LEU A 27 27.62 0.19 12.58
CA LEU A 27 26.65 -0.76 13.10
C LEU A 27 25.79 0.00 14.14
N PHE A 28 24.60 0.42 13.72
CA PHE A 28 23.58 0.89 14.66
C PHE A 28 23.08 -0.31 15.49
N SER A 29 23.80 -0.63 16.55
CA SER A 29 23.34 -1.50 17.62
C SER A 29 23.22 -0.64 18.87
N SER A 30 22.13 0.09 19.01
CA SER A 30 21.71 0.59 20.33
C SER A 30 20.50 -0.26 20.75
N GLN A 31 20.76 -1.36 21.44
CA GLN A 31 19.72 -2.05 22.19
C GLN A 31 19.26 -1.12 23.31
N ARG A 32 18.12 -0.44 23.12
CA ARG A 32 17.42 0.26 24.19
C ARG A 32 16.80 -0.76 25.14
N PRO A 33 16.72 -0.48 26.45
CA PRO A 33 16.07 -1.38 27.41
C PRO A 33 14.59 -1.60 27.07
N PRO A 34 14.03 -2.81 27.29
CA PRO A 34 12.62 -3.12 26.96
C PRO A 34 11.57 -2.20 27.57
N ALA A 35 11.85 -1.60 28.74
CA ALA A 35 10.93 -0.68 29.43
C ALA A 35 10.73 0.68 28.73
N ASP A 36 11.61 1.06 27.80
CA ASP A 36 11.52 2.33 27.08
C ASP A 36 10.67 2.20 25.81
N GLY A 37 10.62 1.01 25.20
CA GLY A 37 9.83 0.74 24.02
C GLY A 37 8.32 0.81 24.27
N GLU A 38 7.80 0.21 25.35
CA GLU A 38 6.37 0.24 25.69
C GLU A 38 5.87 1.67 25.92
N LYS A 39 6.61 2.46 26.71
CA LYS A 39 6.27 3.87 26.94
C LYS A 39 6.31 4.70 25.65
N THR A 40 7.22 4.38 24.73
CA THR A 40 7.30 5.03 23.43
C THR A 40 6.08 4.69 22.59
N ALA A 41 5.68 3.41 22.53
CA ALA A 41 4.48 2.98 21.82
C ALA A 41 3.22 3.66 22.37
N GLU A 42 3.04 3.70 23.70
CA GLU A 42 1.89 4.37 24.34
C GLU A 42 1.79 5.86 23.96
N ARG A 43 2.92 6.60 24.01
CA ARG A 43 2.93 8.02 23.62
C ARG A 43 2.59 8.20 22.15
N VAL A 44 3.12 7.33 21.27
CA VAL A 44 2.87 7.39 19.83
C VAL A 44 1.41 7.11 19.54
N LEU A 45 0.80 6.07 20.14
CA LEU A 45 -0.61 5.72 19.95
C LEU A 45 -1.56 6.86 20.34
N GLN A 46 -1.20 7.67 21.33
CA GLN A 46 -1.99 8.83 21.72
C GLN A 46 -1.84 10.02 20.77
N GLN A 47 -0.67 10.21 20.14
CA GLN A 47 -0.31 11.44 19.43
C GLN A 47 -0.30 11.27 17.90
N ALA A 48 0.04 10.09 17.39
CA ALA A 48 0.12 9.86 15.96
C ALA A 48 -1.25 9.89 15.28
N ILE A 49 -1.24 10.23 14.01
CA ILE A 49 -2.35 9.96 13.10
C ILE A 49 -1.97 8.67 12.38
N ILE A 50 -2.54 7.55 12.80
CA ILE A 50 -2.35 6.28 12.09
C ILE A 50 -3.23 6.34 10.86
N ILE A 51 -2.64 6.16 9.70
CA ILE A 51 -3.34 6.16 8.41
C ILE A 51 -3.14 4.79 7.78
N ASP A 52 -4.22 4.14 7.46
CA ASP A 52 -4.27 2.97 6.59
C ASP A 52 -4.65 3.42 5.19
N THR A 53 -3.89 3.01 4.20
CA THR A 53 -4.05 3.51 2.84
C THR A 53 -4.93 2.63 1.97
N HIS A 54 -5.43 1.49 2.49
CA HIS A 54 -6.29 0.61 1.70
C HIS A 54 -7.11 -0.36 2.55
N ALA A 55 -8.43 -0.34 2.36
CA ALA A 55 -9.35 -1.36 2.86
C ALA A 55 -10.58 -1.51 1.96
N ASP A 56 -11.06 -2.75 1.77
CA ASP A 56 -12.16 -3.09 0.86
C ASP A 56 -13.54 -3.16 1.54
N THR A 57 -13.64 -2.66 2.75
CA THR A 57 -14.86 -2.62 3.55
C THR A 57 -16.10 -2.06 2.81
N PRO A 58 -15.99 -1.13 1.83
CA PRO A 58 -17.15 -0.67 1.06
C PRO A 58 -17.91 -1.76 0.32
N GLN A 59 -17.24 -2.87 -0.04
CA GLN A 59 -17.92 -4.02 -0.66
C GLN A 59 -18.98 -4.58 0.30
N MET A 60 -18.66 -4.73 1.59
CA MET A 60 -19.55 -5.25 2.61
C MET A 60 -20.65 -4.24 2.96
N MET A 61 -20.31 -2.94 2.97
CA MET A 61 -21.32 -1.88 3.19
C MET A 61 -22.41 -1.94 2.12
N LEU A 62 -22.03 -2.19 0.86
CA LEU A 62 -22.95 -2.18 -0.27
C LEU A 62 -23.64 -3.53 -0.49
N ASP A 63 -22.92 -4.65 -0.41
CA ASP A 63 -23.44 -5.97 -0.77
C ASP A 63 -24.03 -6.73 0.40
N GLU A 64 -23.64 -6.42 1.66
CA GLU A 64 -24.10 -7.09 2.88
C GLU A 64 -24.88 -6.13 3.81
N ASP A 65 -25.19 -4.92 3.35
CA ASP A 65 -25.87 -3.88 4.15
C ASP A 65 -25.16 -3.64 5.52
N TYR A 66 -23.81 -3.68 5.46
CA TYR A 66 -22.97 -3.58 6.65
C TYR A 66 -22.91 -2.13 7.17
N ASP A 67 -23.20 -1.96 8.48
CA ASP A 67 -23.02 -0.69 9.18
C ASP A 67 -21.76 -0.72 10.05
N LEU A 68 -20.90 0.30 9.91
CA LEU A 68 -19.63 0.40 10.62
C LEU A 68 -19.73 0.44 12.16
N THR A 69 -20.92 0.65 12.71
CA THR A 69 -21.15 0.68 14.19
C THR A 69 -21.30 -0.70 14.81
N GLN A 70 -21.45 -1.77 14.01
CA GLN A 70 -21.67 -3.12 14.56
C GLN A 70 -20.49 -3.54 15.46
N PRO A 71 -20.71 -3.79 16.76
CA PRO A 71 -19.63 -4.03 17.71
C PRO A 71 -18.94 -5.40 17.50
N ASP A 72 -19.72 -6.42 17.16
CA ASP A 72 -19.25 -7.79 16.93
C ASP A 72 -19.17 -8.11 15.44
N SER A 73 -18.73 -7.11 14.63
CA SER A 73 -18.61 -7.27 13.20
C SER A 73 -17.63 -8.40 12.84
N PRO A 74 -18.00 -9.31 11.92
CA PRO A 74 -17.06 -10.27 11.36
C PRO A 74 -16.02 -9.63 10.45
N PHE A 75 -16.27 -8.39 9.97
CA PHE A 75 -15.38 -7.66 9.06
C PHE A 75 -14.22 -7.01 9.80
N MET A 76 -13.15 -6.72 9.09
CA MET A 76 -11.89 -6.28 9.70
C MET A 76 -11.91 -4.80 10.12
N ILE A 77 -12.79 -3.97 9.53
CA ILE A 77 -12.95 -2.55 9.86
C ILE A 77 -14.35 -2.32 10.48
N SER A 78 -14.39 -1.70 11.66
CA SER A 78 -15.60 -1.14 12.27
C SER A 78 -15.22 0.04 13.17
N ILE A 79 -16.13 0.95 13.47
CA ILE A 79 -15.86 2.09 14.37
C ILE A 79 -15.31 1.65 15.73
N PRO A 80 -15.87 0.61 16.41
CA PRO A 80 -15.27 0.09 17.63
C PRO A 80 -13.84 -0.41 17.46
N LYS A 81 -13.54 -1.16 16.37
CA LYS A 81 -12.21 -1.69 16.07
C LYS A 81 -11.24 -0.58 15.68
N MET A 82 -11.64 0.41 14.87
CA MET A 82 -10.84 1.61 14.55
C MET A 82 -10.44 2.36 15.82
N ARG A 83 -11.36 2.46 16.79
CA ARG A 83 -11.09 3.12 18.08
C ARG A 83 -10.08 2.35 18.90
N GLN A 84 -10.19 1.02 18.96
CA GLN A 84 -9.21 0.14 19.63
C GLN A 84 -7.85 0.17 18.94
N GLY A 85 -7.84 0.23 17.60
CA GLY A 85 -6.64 0.33 16.76
C GLY A 85 -5.96 1.69 16.77
N HIS A 86 -6.52 2.70 17.45
CA HIS A 86 -6.05 4.09 17.42
C HIS A 86 -5.96 4.66 15.99
N LEU A 87 -6.73 4.12 15.06
CA LEU A 87 -6.75 4.60 13.69
C LEU A 87 -7.11 6.09 13.65
N GLY A 88 -6.52 6.83 12.75
CA GLY A 88 -6.79 8.26 12.54
C GLY A 88 -7.45 8.53 11.20
N ALA A 89 -7.08 7.76 10.17
CA ALA A 89 -7.65 7.87 8.83
C ALA A 89 -7.63 6.52 8.11
N GLU A 90 -8.63 6.32 7.25
CA GLU A 90 -8.81 5.13 6.42
C GLU A 90 -9.07 5.53 4.97
N PHE A 91 -8.36 4.90 4.03
CA PHE A 91 -8.68 4.97 2.62
C PHE A 91 -9.53 3.76 2.23
N PHE A 92 -10.79 3.99 2.01
CA PHE A 92 -11.69 2.97 1.48
C PHE A 92 -11.51 2.81 -0.02
N SER A 93 -11.38 1.55 -0.44
CA SER A 93 -11.20 1.14 -1.82
C SER A 93 -12.52 1.20 -2.60
N ILE A 94 -12.48 1.86 -3.75
CA ILE A 94 -13.51 1.79 -4.79
C ILE A 94 -13.03 0.75 -5.79
N TRP A 95 -13.21 -0.52 -5.44
CA TRP A 95 -12.82 -1.64 -6.27
C TRP A 95 -14.01 -2.24 -7.01
N VAL A 96 -13.82 -2.54 -8.28
CA VAL A 96 -14.79 -3.28 -9.09
C VAL A 96 -14.07 -4.43 -9.75
N ASP A 97 -14.60 -5.65 -9.57
CA ASP A 97 -14.02 -6.85 -10.16
C ASP A 97 -13.93 -6.70 -11.70
N VAL A 98 -12.77 -7.05 -12.27
CA VAL A 98 -12.49 -6.97 -13.71
C VAL A 98 -13.43 -7.83 -14.58
N THR A 99 -14.12 -8.79 -13.97
CA THR A 99 -15.11 -9.66 -14.64
C THR A 99 -16.49 -9.01 -14.79
N TRP A 100 -16.71 -7.84 -14.18
CA TRP A 100 -17.96 -7.10 -14.38
C TRP A 100 -18.13 -6.65 -15.83
N PRO A 101 -19.38 -6.59 -16.34
CA PRO A 101 -19.64 -6.03 -17.65
C PRO A 101 -19.09 -4.60 -17.76
N LYS A 102 -18.36 -4.31 -18.83
CA LYS A 102 -17.67 -3.01 -19.00
C LYS A 102 -18.62 -1.81 -18.82
N GLN A 103 -19.88 -1.92 -19.28
CA GLN A 103 -20.88 -0.86 -19.14
C GLN A 103 -21.31 -0.58 -17.68
N ASP A 104 -21.10 -1.51 -16.76
CA ASP A 104 -21.56 -1.41 -15.38
C ASP A 104 -20.46 -0.95 -14.40
N LEU A 105 -19.19 -0.87 -14.86
CA LEU A 105 -18.04 -0.55 -14.01
C LEU A 105 -18.19 0.83 -13.32
N ILE A 106 -18.54 1.87 -14.08
CA ILE A 106 -18.73 3.22 -13.54
C ILE A 106 -19.91 3.24 -12.57
N HIS A 107 -21.02 2.56 -12.93
CA HIS A 107 -22.20 2.49 -12.06
C HIS A 107 -21.85 1.89 -10.70
N ARG A 108 -21.21 0.72 -10.70
CA ARG A 108 -20.76 0.05 -9.46
C ARG A 108 -19.80 0.92 -8.63
N ALA A 109 -18.86 1.62 -9.29
CA ALA A 109 -17.96 2.53 -8.60
C ALA A 109 -18.70 3.69 -7.93
N LEU A 110 -19.77 4.22 -8.57
CA LEU A 110 -20.62 5.26 -7.98
C LEU A 110 -21.42 4.74 -6.79
N ASP A 111 -21.94 3.51 -6.84
CA ASP A 111 -22.65 2.88 -5.72
C ASP A 111 -21.71 2.74 -4.51
N LEU A 112 -20.43 2.34 -4.73
CA LEU A 112 -19.43 2.24 -3.67
C LEU A 112 -19.08 3.61 -3.07
N ILE A 113 -18.98 4.65 -3.89
CA ILE A 113 -18.78 6.03 -3.41
C ILE A 113 -19.98 6.48 -2.58
N ASP A 114 -21.19 6.20 -3.04
CA ASP A 114 -22.42 6.63 -2.38
C ASP A 114 -22.57 5.98 -0.99
N VAL A 115 -22.36 4.67 -0.88
CA VAL A 115 -22.47 3.97 0.41
C VAL A 115 -21.45 4.48 1.44
N ILE A 116 -20.24 4.91 1.01
CA ILE A 116 -19.27 5.55 1.90
C ILE A 116 -19.82 6.89 2.41
N TYR A 117 -20.37 7.72 1.53
CA TYR A 117 -20.99 8.99 1.93
C TYR A 117 -22.19 8.77 2.88
N GLU A 118 -23.01 7.74 2.63
CA GLU A 118 -24.11 7.37 3.54
C GLU A 118 -23.59 6.99 4.94
N GLN A 119 -22.56 6.14 5.03
CA GLN A 119 -21.96 5.74 6.31
C GLN A 119 -21.39 6.94 7.06
N VAL A 120 -20.64 7.80 6.39
CA VAL A 120 -20.10 9.03 7.00
C VAL A 120 -21.23 9.99 7.41
N GLY A 121 -22.28 10.10 6.62
CA GLY A 121 -23.46 10.93 6.94
C GLY A 121 -24.20 10.44 8.17
N ARG A 122 -24.45 9.12 8.27
CA ARG A 122 -25.12 8.48 9.43
C ARG A 122 -24.31 8.63 10.72
N HIS A 123 -22.99 8.55 10.64
CA HIS A 123 -22.07 8.55 11.80
C HIS A 123 -21.18 9.81 11.83
N SER A 124 -21.74 10.95 11.42
CA SER A 124 -21.02 12.21 11.29
C SER A 124 -20.50 12.80 12.61
N ASP A 125 -20.93 12.28 13.75
CA ASP A 125 -20.37 12.56 15.08
C ASP A 125 -18.96 11.97 15.27
N VAL A 126 -18.66 10.84 14.63
CA VAL A 126 -17.36 10.12 14.76
C VAL A 126 -16.58 10.01 13.45
N LEU A 127 -17.22 10.11 12.28
CA LEU A 127 -16.60 10.06 10.96
C LEU A 127 -16.58 11.43 10.28
N GLY A 128 -15.67 11.63 9.36
CA GLY A 128 -15.66 12.81 8.48
C GLY A 128 -14.92 12.52 7.18
N MET A 129 -15.50 12.96 6.05
CA MET A 129 -14.80 12.89 4.76
C MET A 129 -13.60 13.82 4.76
N ALA A 130 -12.48 13.35 4.26
CA ALA A 130 -11.28 14.13 3.99
C ALA A 130 -10.88 14.02 2.51
N THR A 131 -10.39 15.11 1.95
CA THR A 131 -9.92 15.18 0.57
C THR A 131 -8.55 15.85 0.46
N THR A 132 -8.01 16.31 1.60
CA THR A 132 -6.69 16.93 1.71
C THR A 132 -5.97 16.44 2.97
N ALA A 133 -4.63 16.53 2.95
CA ALA A 133 -3.83 16.19 4.11
C ALA A 133 -4.19 17.03 5.36
N ASP A 134 -4.53 18.30 5.16
CA ASP A 134 -4.90 19.20 6.27
C ASP A 134 -6.29 18.88 6.83
N GLU A 135 -7.21 18.34 6.02
CA GLU A 135 -8.51 17.85 6.50
C GLU A 135 -8.36 16.61 7.40
N ILE A 136 -7.45 15.69 7.08
CA ILE A 136 -7.13 14.55 7.96
C ILE A 136 -6.69 15.08 9.34
N VAL A 137 -5.74 16.01 9.36
CA VAL A 137 -5.23 16.61 10.60
C VAL A 137 -6.36 17.30 11.38
N ARG A 138 -7.21 18.07 10.69
CA ARG A 138 -8.35 18.77 11.29
C ARG A 138 -9.36 17.79 11.92
N LEU A 139 -9.73 16.72 11.22
CA LEU A 139 -10.67 15.72 11.74
C LEU A 139 -10.09 15.00 12.95
N ARG A 140 -8.80 14.65 12.94
CA ARG A 140 -8.13 14.07 14.09
C ARG A 140 -8.19 14.99 15.32
N LEU A 141 -7.98 16.28 15.14
CA LEU A 141 -8.10 17.27 16.23
C LEU A 141 -9.53 17.40 16.76
N GLN A 142 -10.53 17.08 15.96
CA GLN A 142 -11.94 17.02 16.35
C GLN A 142 -12.34 15.68 17.01
N GLY A 143 -11.39 14.73 17.13
CA GLY A 143 -11.66 13.39 17.65
C GLY A 143 -12.41 12.48 16.68
N LYS A 144 -12.41 12.81 15.38
CA LYS A 144 -13.07 12.02 14.33
C LYS A 144 -12.06 11.22 13.52
N PHE A 145 -12.53 10.09 12.97
CA PHE A 145 -11.81 9.33 11.96
C PHE A 145 -11.99 10.01 10.60
N ALA A 146 -10.88 10.22 9.90
CA ALA A 146 -10.91 10.75 8.54
C ALA A 146 -11.13 9.60 7.54
N ILE A 147 -12.17 9.70 6.71
CA ILE A 147 -12.46 8.75 5.65
C ILE A 147 -12.07 9.36 4.32
N LEU A 148 -11.29 8.61 3.56
CA LEU A 148 -10.84 8.97 2.21
C LEU A 148 -11.20 7.85 1.23
N MET A 149 -11.04 8.09 -0.05
CA MET A 149 -11.36 7.12 -1.10
C MET A 149 -10.21 6.98 -2.09
N GLY A 150 -9.90 5.74 -2.45
CA GLY A 150 -9.01 5.39 -3.54
C GLY A 150 -9.73 4.50 -4.55
N VAL A 151 -9.58 4.78 -5.84
CA VAL A 151 -10.04 3.86 -6.90
C VAL A 151 -8.99 2.77 -7.08
N GLU A 152 -9.39 1.52 -7.00
CA GLU A 152 -8.52 0.39 -7.25
C GLU A 152 -8.80 -0.25 -8.61
N GLY A 153 -7.85 -0.02 -9.53
CA GLY A 153 -7.92 -0.52 -10.89
C GLY A 153 -8.43 0.50 -11.90
N GLY A 154 -7.51 0.98 -12.75
CA GLY A 154 -7.79 2.00 -13.76
C GLY A 154 -8.76 1.58 -14.86
N HIS A 155 -9.14 0.28 -14.95
CA HIS A 155 -10.20 -0.20 -15.84
C HIS A 155 -11.56 0.47 -15.53
N ILE A 156 -11.77 0.94 -14.30
CA ILE A 156 -13.00 1.60 -13.84
C ILE A 156 -13.27 2.94 -14.56
N ILE A 157 -12.22 3.60 -15.10
CA ILE A 157 -12.43 4.83 -15.87
C ILE A 157 -12.96 4.57 -17.30
N GLN A 158 -13.01 3.30 -17.76
CA GLN A 158 -13.48 2.91 -19.10
C GLN A 158 -12.79 3.69 -20.24
N ASP A 159 -11.47 3.94 -20.07
CA ASP A 159 -10.62 4.69 -21.01
C ASP A 159 -11.10 6.14 -21.27
N ASP A 160 -11.84 6.72 -20.32
CA ASP A 160 -12.33 8.10 -20.38
C ASP A 160 -11.74 8.96 -19.23
N LEU A 161 -10.89 9.93 -19.59
CA LEU A 161 -10.32 10.89 -18.64
C LEU A 161 -11.39 11.75 -17.93
N ARG A 162 -12.62 11.87 -18.49
CA ARG A 162 -13.71 12.59 -17.83
C ARG A 162 -14.24 11.80 -16.63
N ALA A 163 -14.27 10.45 -16.72
CA ALA A 163 -14.61 9.60 -15.57
C ALA A 163 -13.61 9.82 -14.42
N LEU A 164 -12.31 9.88 -14.73
CA LEU A 164 -11.26 10.20 -13.75
C LEU A 164 -11.49 11.58 -13.09
N ASP A 165 -11.85 12.61 -13.90
CA ASP A 165 -12.17 13.94 -13.37
C ASP A 165 -13.38 13.92 -12.43
N ILE A 166 -14.39 13.10 -12.74
CA ILE A 166 -15.60 12.96 -11.92
C ILE A 166 -15.25 12.29 -10.60
N TYR A 167 -14.51 11.19 -10.61
CA TYR A 167 -14.07 10.54 -9.37
C TYR A 167 -13.29 11.49 -8.47
N TYR A 168 -12.37 12.28 -9.02
CA TYR A 168 -11.69 13.30 -8.23
C TYR A 168 -12.65 14.32 -7.59
N ARG A 169 -13.65 14.79 -8.33
CA ARG A 169 -14.68 15.72 -7.82
C ARG A 169 -15.54 15.07 -6.73
N LEU A 170 -15.76 13.76 -6.83
CA LEU A 170 -16.49 12.98 -5.83
C LEU A 170 -15.64 12.63 -4.61
N GLY A 171 -14.38 13.06 -4.54
CA GLY A 171 -13.55 12.93 -3.36
C GLY A 171 -12.48 11.83 -3.42
N VAL A 172 -12.35 11.09 -4.52
CA VAL A 172 -11.27 10.12 -4.72
C VAL A 172 -9.91 10.84 -4.73
N ARG A 173 -8.91 10.28 -4.02
CA ARG A 173 -7.61 10.93 -3.87
C ARG A 173 -6.43 10.10 -4.35
N TYR A 174 -6.62 8.83 -4.67
CA TYR A 174 -5.68 8.08 -5.50
C TYR A 174 -6.41 7.19 -6.50
N MET A 175 -5.68 6.72 -7.50
CA MET A 175 -6.12 5.62 -8.36
C MET A 175 -4.95 4.68 -8.62
N THR A 176 -5.16 3.39 -8.35
CA THR A 176 -4.26 2.31 -8.73
C THR A 176 -4.41 2.06 -10.23
N LEU A 177 -3.29 2.11 -10.99
CA LEU A 177 -3.35 2.10 -12.44
C LEU A 177 -3.88 0.79 -13.03
N THR A 178 -3.66 -0.34 -12.33
CA THR A 178 -4.17 -1.67 -12.68
C THR A 178 -4.69 -2.37 -11.43
N HIS A 179 -5.39 -3.49 -11.59
CA HIS A 179 -5.60 -4.49 -10.53
C HIS A 179 -4.94 -5.80 -10.97
N THR A 180 -5.58 -6.97 -10.79
CA THR A 180 -5.03 -8.29 -11.14
C THR A 180 -4.89 -8.53 -12.64
N ALA A 181 -5.61 -7.78 -13.50
CA ALA A 181 -5.54 -7.87 -14.95
C ALA A 181 -5.00 -6.58 -15.57
N ASN A 182 -4.43 -6.69 -16.78
CA ASN A 182 -4.06 -5.54 -17.60
C ASN A 182 -5.30 -4.68 -17.89
N THR A 183 -5.11 -3.36 -17.90
CA THR A 183 -6.07 -2.43 -18.50
C THR A 183 -5.84 -2.33 -20.02
N ASP A 184 -6.65 -1.53 -20.73
CA ASP A 184 -6.40 -1.24 -22.15
C ASP A 184 -5.19 -0.31 -22.37
N TRP A 185 -4.48 0.10 -21.29
CA TRP A 185 -3.41 1.10 -21.35
C TRP A 185 -2.25 0.91 -20.36
N ALA A 186 -2.28 -0.12 -19.50
CA ALA A 186 -1.23 -0.44 -18.53
C ALA A 186 -1.16 -1.94 -18.25
N ASP A 187 0.04 -2.46 -18.06
CA ASP A 187 0.27 -3.85 -17.66
C ASP A 187 0.24 -4.01 -16.14
N SER A 188 -0.46 -5.06 -15.70
CA SER A 188 -0.54 -5.53 -14.30
C SER A 188 0.58 -6.51 -13.97
N SER A 189 0.94 -6.60 -12.68
CA SER A 189 1.81 -7.65 -12.14
C SER A 189 1.13 -9.04 -12.09
N GLY A 190 -0.21 -9.08 -12.16
CA GLY A 190 -1.02 -10.31 -12.12
C GLY A 190 -1.31 -10.92 -13.48
N ASP A 191 -0.90 -10.28 -14.58
CA ASP A 191 -1.25 -10.70 -15.93
C ASP A 191 -0.01 -10.78 -16.85
N GLN A 192 -0.18 -11.39 -18.02
CA GLN A 192 0.89 -11.44 -19.02
C GLN A 192 1.08 -10.05 -19.66
N PRO A 193 2.33 -9.59 -19.84
CA PRO A 193 2.59 -8.28 -20.45
C PRO A 193 1.94 -8.16 -21.83
N LYS A 194 1.15 -7.12 -22.03
CA LYS A 194 0.45 -6.81 -23.30
C LYS A 194 1.01 -5.56 -23.97
N TRP A 195 1.31 -4.54 -23.19
CA TRP A 195 1.71 -3.22 -23.68
C TRP A 195 3.19 -2.92 -23.44
N ASN A 196 3.89 -3.79 -22.71
CA ASN A 196 5.24 -3.56 -22.22
C ASN A 196 5.33 -2.25 -21.42
N GLY A 197 4.41 -2.08 -20.48
CA GLY A 197 4.32 -0.92 -19.59
C GLY A 197 3.08 -0.05 -19.85
N LEU A 198 3.26 1.27 -19.88
CA LEU A 198 2.20 2.24 -20.18
C LEU A 198 2.09 2.51 -21.67
N THR A 199 0.86 2.50 -22.21
CA THR A 199 0.57 3.10 -23.52
C THR A 199 0.62 4.64 -23.46
N ASP A 200 0.50 5.30 -24.61
CA ASP A 200 0.41 6.78 -24.62
C ASP A 200 -0.84 7.30 -23.90
N PHE A 201 -1.95 6.55 -23.91
CA PHE A 201 -3.11 6.91 -23.10
C PHE A 201 -2.82 6.73 -21.60
N GLY A 202 -2.12 5.67 -21.19
CA GLY A 202 -1.70 5.48 -19.80
C GLY A 202 -0.84 6.63 -19.28
N LYS A 203 0.06 7.16 -20.12
CA LYS A 203 0.84 8.36 -19.80
C LYS A 203 -0.05 9.58 -19.59
N GLN A 204 -1.08 9.78 -20.45
CA GLN A 204 -2.07 10.85 -20.29
C GLN A 204 -2.88 10.71 -18.98
N VAL A 205 -3.21 9.48 -18.57
CA VAL A 205 -3.85 9.22 -17.28
C VAL A 205 -2.97 9.71 -16.13
N VAL A 206 -1.68 9.33 -16.10
CA VAL A 206 -0.73 9.76 -15.07
C VAL A 206 -0.59 11.30 -15.04
N GLU A 207 -0.45 11.94 -16.19
CA GLU A 207 -0.39 13.41 -16.30
C GLU A 207 -1.67 14.07 -15.81
N ARG A 208 -2.84 13.47 -16.13
CA ARG A 208 -4.14 13.98 -15.67
C ARG A 208 -4.27 13.90 -14.17
N MET A 209 -3.86 12.76 -13.55
CA MET A 209 -3.85 12.60 -12.10
C MET A 209 -2.98 13.65 -11.42
N ASN A 210 -1.76 13.90 -11.92
CA ASN A 210 -0.89 14.94 -11.38
C ASN A 210 -1.55 16.34 -11.47
N ARG A 211 -2.19 16.67 -12.59
CA ARG A 211 -2.89 17.94 -12.77
C ARG A 211 -4.09 18.09 -11.85
N LEU A 212 -4.81 17.01 -11.58
CA LEU A 212 -5.94 17.01 -10.63
C LEU A 212 -5.46 17.19 -9.18
N GLY A 213 -4.32 16.63 -8.82
CA GLY A 213 -3.87 16.46 -7.44
C GLY A 213 -4.33 15.13 -6.85
N MET A 214 -4.48 14.12 -7.71
CA MET A 214 -4.75 12.74 -7.36
C MET A 214 -3.43 11.98 -7.30
N MET A 215 -3.15 11.27 -6.21
CA MET A 215 -1.96 10.44 -6.07
C MET A 215 -2.02 9.30 -7.09
N VAL A 216 -0.90 9.07 -7.79
CA VAL A 216 -0.74 7.90 -8.66
C VAL A 216 -0.32 6.74 -7.80
N ASP A 217 -1.15 5.70 -7.77
CA ASP A 217 -0.86 4.48 -7.02
C ASP A 217 -0.31 3.40 -7.96
N ILE A 218 0.86 2.86 -7.58
CA ILE A 218 1.61 1.86 -8.36
C ILE A 218 1.48 0.44 -7.76
N SER A 219 0.62 0.24 -6.78
CA SER A 219 0.27 -1.12 -6.37
C SER A 219 -0.31 -1.88 -7.57
N HIS A 220 -0.17 -3.19 -7.62
CA HIS A 220 -0.64 -4.06 -8.71
C HIS A 220 -0.01 -3.89 -10.10
N VAL A 221 0.78 -2.85 -10.35
CA VAL A 221 1.36 -2.66 -11.69
C VAL A 221 2.54 -3.59 -11.97
N SER A 222 2.78 -3.90 -13.25
CA SER A 222 3.99 -4.59 -13.64
C SER A 222 5.24 -3.74 -13.36
N ASP A 223 6.41 -4.39 -13.22
CA ASP A 223 7.68 -3.67 -13.01
C ASP A 223 7.91 -2.61 -14.10
N LYS A 224 7.56 -2.93 -15.35
CA LYS A 224 7.72 -1.98 -16.46
C LYS A 224 6.75 -0.80 -16.36
N THR A 225 5.49 -1.04 -16.01
CA THR A 225 4.50 0.03 -15.77
C THR A 225 4.94 0.94 -14.63
N PHE A 226 5.55 0.39 -13.56
CA PHE A 226 6.12 1.17 -12.48
C PHE A 226 7.18 2.16 -12.99
N TYR A 227 8.18 1.68 -13.76
CA TYR A 227 9.25 2.57 -14.26
C TYR A 227 8.73 3.58 -15.28
N ASP A 228 7.78 3.21 -16.14
CA ASP A 228 7.15 4.14 -17.07
C ASP A 228 6.37 5.23 -16.33
N THR A 229 5.68 4.86 -15.24
CA THR A 229 4.97 5.82 -14.38
C THR A 229 5.95 6.82 -13.77
N LEU A 230 7.08 6.36 -13.24
CA LEU A 230 8.10 7.25 -12.69
C LEU A 230 8.74 8.18 -13.73
N ALA A 231 8.81 7.75 -15.00
CA ALA A 231 9.34 8.56 -16.07
C ALA A 231 8.39 9.71 -16.48
N VAL A 232 7.08 9.55 -16.26
CA VAL A 232 6.03 10.50 -16.66
C VAL A 232 5.59 11.40 -15.52
N THR A 233 5.47 10.85 -14.31
CA THR A 233 4.90 11.60 -13.17
C THR A 233 5.72 12.84 -12.80
N LYS A 234 5.02 13.91 -12.41
CA LYS A 234 5.61 15.14 -11.87
C LYS A 234 5.50 15.22 -10.35
N ALA A 235 4.71 14.34 -9.75
CA ALA A 235 4.46 14.28 -8.32
C ALA A 235 4.99 12.96 -7.74
N PRO A 236 5.22 12.87 -6.43
CA PRO A 236 5.48 11.61 -5.77
C PRO A 236 4.33 10.62 -5.99
N VAL A 237 4.68 9.33 -6.18
CA VAL A 237 3.72 8.23 -6.28
C VAL A 237 3.55 7.53 -4.93
N ILE A 238 2.50 6.75 -4.78
CA ILE A 238 2.33 5.82 -3.66
C ILE A 238 2.31 4.37 -4.16
N ALA A 239 2.72 3.44 -3.32
CA ALA A 239 2.30 2.05 -3.39
C ALA A 239 1.37 1.83 -2.22
N SER A 240 0.06 2.00 -2.43
CA SER A 240 -0.95 2.04 -1.36
C SER A 240 -1.00 0.78 -0.51
N HIS A 241 -0.61 -0.38 -1.06
CA HIS A 241 -0.59 -1.67 -0.38
C HIS A 241 0.34 -2.66 -1.11
N SER A 242 1.65 -2.57 -0.89
CA SER A 242 2.67 -3.46 -1.47
C SER A 242 3.67 -3.92 -0.43
N SER A 243 4.41 -5.01 -0.72
CA SER A 243 5.41 -5.57 0.20
C SER A 243 6.77 -5.78 -0.49
N CYS A 244 7.77 -6.33 0.22
CA CYS A 244 9.14 -6.45 -0.25
C CYS A 244 9.37 -7.77 -0.97
N ARG A 245 9.76 -7.75 -2.25
CA ARG A 245 10.03 -8.95 -3.06
C ARG A 245 11.23 -9.73 -2.54
N ALA A 246 12.19 -9.06 -1.92
CA ALA A 246 13.34 -9.73 -1.30
C ALA A 246 12.96 -10.65 -0.14
N LEU A 247 11.83 -10.44 0.53
CA LEU A 247 11.35 -11.26 1.64
C LEU A 247 10.29 -12.28 1.20
N CYS A 248 9.49 -11.94 0.19
CA CYS A 248 8.50 -12.81 -0.40
C CYS A 248 8.49 -12.58 -1.92
N ASP A 249 9.07 -13.51 -2.67
CA ASP A 249 9.29 -13.40 -4.12
C ASP A 249 8.01 -13.71 -4.89
N VAL A 250 7.14 -12.70 -4.94
CA VAL A 250 5.92 -12.68 -5.75
C VAL A 250 5.89 -11.42 -6.62
N PRO A 251 5.34 -11.47 -7.85
CA PRO A 251 5.33 -10.31 -8.78
C PRO A 251 4.65 -9.07 -8.21
N ARG A 252 3.71 -9.26 -7.29
CA ARG A 252 2.95 -8.19 -6.62
C ARG A 252 3.80 -7.32 -5.70
N ASN A 253 4.93 -7.86 -5.22
CA ASN A 253 5.86 -7.17 -4.33
C ASN A 253 6.89 -6.35 -5.09
N MET A 254 7.40 -5.29 -4.46
CA MET A 254 8.40 -4.40 -5.03
C MET A 254 9.81 -4.95 -4.83
N THR A 255 10.65 -4.86 -5.88
CA THR A 255 12.08 -5.15 -5.76
C THR A 255 12.80 -4.04 -4.99
N ASP A 256 14.00 -4.29 -4.49
CA ASP A 256 14.83 -3.28 -3.83
C ASP A 256 15.13 -2.08 -4.74
N GLU A 257 15.31 -2.32 -6.04
CA GLU A 257 15.51 -1.27 -7.05
C GLU A 257 14.27 -0.39 -7.20
N MET A 258 13.08 -1.00 -7.18
CA MET A 258 11.80 -0.26 -7.22
C MET A 258 11.61 0.57 -5.94
N ILE A 259 11.91 0.01 -4.77
CA ILE A 259 11.83 0.72 -3.49
C ILE A 259 12.78 1.94 -3.50
N ARG A 260 14.02 1.78 -3.96
CA ARG A 260 14.96 2.90 -4.11
C ARG A 260 14.49 3.95 -5.12
N ALA A 261 13.89 3.51 -6.22
CA ALA A 261 13.37 4.41 -7.25
C ALA A 261 12.14 5.21 -6.74
N LEU A 262 11.23 4.56 -6.01
CA LEU A 262 10.10 5.20 -5.34
C LEU A 262 10.58 6.23 -4.31
N ALA A 263 11.56 5.88 -3.48
CA ALA A 263 12.16 6.79 -2.50
C ALA A 263 12.80 8.01 -3.20
N LYS A 264 13.53 7.79 -4.29
CA LYS A 264 14.11 8.88 -5.10
C LYS A 264 13.03 9.79 -5.72
N ASN A 265 11.88 9.26 -6.07
CA ASN A 265 10.72 10.03 -6.55
C ASN A 265 10.08 10.84 -5.41
N GLY A 266 10.38 10.56 -4.14
CA GLY A 266 9.76 11.17 -2.96
C GLY A 266 8.49 10.48 -2.51
N GLY A 267 8.17 9.32 -3.08
CA GLY A 267 6.97 8.53 -2.78
C GLY A 267 6.96 7.83 -1.43
N VAL A 268 5.94 7.03 -1.20
CA VAL A 268 5.78 6.17 -0.02
C VAL A 268 5.29 4.79 -0.45
N MET A 269 5.84 3.75 0.18
CA MET A 269 5.42 2.36 0.07
C MET A 269 4.71 1.99 1.37
N ASP A 270 3.42 1.72 1.27
CA ASP A 270 2.60 1.32 2.39
C ASP A 270 2.50 -0.21 2.41
N ILE A 271 2.93 -0.82 3.53
CA ILE A 271 3.11 -2.27 3.63
C ILE A 271 1.76 -2.97 3.69
N ASN A 272 1.55 -3.92 2.76
CA ASN A 272 0.37 -4.78 2.69
C ASN A 272 0.43 -5.86 3.78
N PHE A 273 -0.74 -6.26 4.33
CA PHE A 273 -0.83 -7.25 5.41
C PHE A 273 -1.27 -8.64 4.94
N TYR A 274 -1.43 -8.87 3.64
CA TYR A 274 -1.77 -10.20 3.13
C TYR A 274 -0.64 -11.20 3.37
N SER A 275 -0.96 -12.31 4.02
CA SER A 275 0.01 -13.39 4.32
C SER A 275 0.75 -13.91 3.08
N GLY A 276 0.10 -13.90 1.91
CA GLY A 276 0.69 -14.33 0.63
C GLY A 276 1.70 -13.36 0.04
N PHE A 277 1.76 -12.10 0.52
CA PHE A 277 2.76 -11.11 0.13
C PHE A 277 3.84 -10.91 1.19
N LEU A 278 3.61 -11.46 2.39
CA LEU A 278 4.53 -11.33 3.52
C LEU A 278 5.38 -12.58 3.78
N SER A 279 4.87 -13.76 3.42
CA SER A 279 5.52 -15.03 3.74
C SER A 279 5.68 -15.93 2.52
N GLN A 280 6.93 -16.21 2.12
CA GLN A 280 7.21 -17.14 1.02
C GLN A 280 6.64 -18.54 1.29
N ALA A 281 6.71 -19.00 2.54
CA ALA A 281 6.15 -20.29 2.91
C ALA A 281 4.64 -20.37 2.71
N TYR A 282 3.92 -19.26 3.04
CA TYR A 282 2.49 -19.16 2.78
C TYR A 282 2.20 -19.08 1.28
N ALA A 283 2.90 -18.22 0.54
CA ALA A 283 2.72 -18.06 -0.90
C ALA A 283 2.93 -19.36 -1.67
N ASP A 284 3.98 -20.12 -1.32
CA ASP A 284 4.28 -21.44 -1.94
C ASP A 284 3.22 -22.49 -1.60
N ALA A 285 2.66 -22.43 -0.40
CA ALA A 285 1.59 -23.34 0.01
C ALA A 285 0.25 -22.95 -0.68
N TYR A 286 -0.05 -21.64 -0.77
CA TYR A 286 -1.25 -21.13 -1.44
C TYR A 286 -1.32 -21.53 -2.92
N LYS A 287 -0.22 -21.42 -3.68
CA LYS A 287 -0.13 -21.85 -5.08
C LYS A 287 -0.58 -23.29 -5.32
N LYS A 288 -0.50 -24.17 -4.30
CA LYS A 288 -0.90 -25.58 -4.43
C LYS A 288 -2.41 -25.77 -4.33
N VAL A 289 -3.10 -24.87 -3.64
CA VAL A 289 -4.54 -24.93 -3.40
C VAL A 289 -5.33 -23.91 -4.24
N GLU A 290 -4.67 -22.89 -4.80
CA GLU A 290 -5.25 -21.76 -5.52
C GLU A 290 -6.26 -22.20 -6.60
N LYS A 291 -5.88 -23.10 -7.51
CA LYS A 291 -6.78 -23.59 -8.58
C LYS A 291 -8.00 -24.29 -8.03
N HIS A 292 -7.87 -25.01 -6.91
CA HIS A 292 -9.01 -25.68 -6.28
C HIS A 292 -9.93 -24.64 -5.63
N LEU A 293 -9.34 -23.68 -4.93
CA LEU A 293 -10.09 -22.57 -4.34
C LEU A 293 -10.86 -21.77 -5.40
N GLU A 294 -10.20 -21.38 -6.49
CA GLU A 294 -10.85 -20.69 -7.61
C GLU A 294 -12.02 -21.48 -8.20
N ALA A 295 -11.86 -22.80 -8.37
CA ALA A 295 -12.91 -23.68 -8.88
C ALA A 295 -14.11 -23.74 -7.93
N GLU A 296 -13.90 -23.85 -6.63
CA GLU A 296 -14.96 -23.87 -5.61
C GLU A 296 -15.69 -22.51 -5.53
N LEU A 297 -14.95 -21.41 -5.57
CA LEU A 297 -15.54 -20.05 -5.60
C LEU A 297 -16.34 -19.82 -6.88
N ALA A 298 -15.81 -20.23 -8.04
CA ALA A 298 -16.53 -20.12 -9.31
C ALA A 298 -17.83 -20.95 -9.31
N ALA A 299 -17.80 -22.18 -8.76
CA ALA A 299 -18.98 -23.01 -8.59
C ALA A 299 -20.01 -22.37 -7.65
N ALA A 300 -19.56 -21.79 -6.55
CA ALA A 300 -20.42 -21.08 -5.61
C ALA A 300 -21.05 -19.85 -6.26
N ARG A 301 -20.26 -19.00 -6.92
CA ARG A 301 -20.75 -17.81 -7.67
C ARG A 301 -21.80 -18.22 -8.73
N ALA A 302 -21.54 -19.26 -9.51
CA ALA A 302 -22.50 -19.77 -10.48
C ALA A 302 -23.80 -20.29 -9.83
N ARG A 303 -23.74 -20.90 -8.65
CA ARG A 303 -24.92 -21.34 -7.90
C ARG A 303 -25.80 -20.18 -7.45
N TYR A 304 -25.19 -19.11 -6.90
CA TYR A 304 -25.92 -17.92 -6.49
C TYR A 304 -26.46 -17.13 -7.69
N ALA A 305 -25.69 -17.00 -8.76
CA ALA A 305 -26.12 -16.32 -10.01
C ALA A 305 -27.37 -16.96 -10.62
N ARG A 306 -27.52 -18.30 -10.56
CA ARG A 306 -28.76 -18.98 -11.00
C ARG A 306 -30.00 -18.62 -10.17
N GLN A 307 -29.82 -18.06 -8.99
CA GLN A 307 -30.88 -17.56 -8.12
C GLN A 307 -31.08 -16.03 -8.26
N GLY A 308 -30.38 -15.39 -9.19
CA GLY A 308 -30.37 -13.93 -9.35
C GLY A 308 -29.68 -13.21 -8.18
N LYS A 309 -28.77 -13.89 -7.48
CA LYS A 309 -28.05 -13.35 -6.31
C LYS A 309 -26.54 -13.35 -6.55
N ARG A 310 -25.83 -12.54 -5.81
CA ARG A 310 -24.36 -12.61 -5.67
C ARG A 310 -24.00 -13.60 -4.57
N LEU A 311 -22.79 -14.16 -4.64
CA LEU A 311 -22.22 -14.94 -3.54
C LEU A 311 -21.96 -13.99 -2.38
N PRO A 312 -22.62 -14.19 -1.19
CA PRO A 312 -22.36 -13.36 -0.02
C PRO A 312 -20.91 -13.49 0.45
N TYR A 313 -20.35 -12.40 0.96
CA TYR A 313 -18.96 -12.37 1.46
C TYR A 313 -18.70 -13.44 2.52
N LEU A 314 -19.56 -13.57 3.51
CA LEU A 314 -19.40 -14.57 4.58
C LEU A 314 -19.48 -16.02 4.07
N GLU A 315 -20.18 -16.28 2.97
CA GLU A 315 -20.19 -17.61 2.33
C GLU A 315 -18.92 -17.85 1.53
N GLN A 316 -18.36 -16.80 0.88
CA GLN A 316 -17.06 -16.86 0.24
C GLN A 316 -15.98 -17.16 1.29
N GLU A 317 -15.95 -16.41 2.40
CA GLU A 317 -15.00 -16.57 3.50
C GLU A 317 -15.01 -17.99 4.08
N LYS A 318 -16.19 -18.62 4.24
CA LYS A 318 -16.29 -20.02 4.70
C LYS A 318 -15.61 -20.99 3.75
N ILE A 319 -15.75 -20.80 2.45
CA ILE A 319 -15.08 -21.63 1.44
C ILE A 319 -13.56 -21.44 1.54
N GLU A 320 -13.12 -20.19 1.62
CA GLU A 320 -11.71 -19.83 1.75
C GLU A 320 -11.12 -20.41 3.03
N GLN A 321 -11.72 -20.20 4.18
CA GLN A 321 -11.28 -20.74 5.46
C GLN A 321 -11.18 -22.27 5.45
N ALA A 322 -12.15 -22.97 4.84
CA ALA A 322 -12.12 -24.42 4.76
C ALA A 322 -10.91 -24.96 3.99
N LEU A 323 -10.48 -24.26 2.94
CA LEU A 323 -9.37 -24.67 2.07
C LEU A 323 -8.01 -24.11 2.54
N LEU A 324 -8.00 -22.97 3.21
CA LEU A 324 -6.78 -22.27 3.61
C LEU A 324 -6.35 -22.53 5.07
N LYS A 325 -7.17 -23.19 5.89
CA LYS A 325 -6.96 -23.42 7.35
C LYS A 325 -5.62 -24.05 7.73
N ASP A 326 -5.09 -24.90 6.85
CA ASP A 326 -3.86 -25.67 7.09
C ASP A 326 -2.61 -24.97 6.51
N LEU A 327 -2.77 -23.80 5.89
CA LEU A 327 -1.64 -23.03 5.37
C LEU A 327 -0.81 -22.43 6.51
N PRO A 328 0.51 -22.25 6.30
CA PRO A 328 1.43 -21.72 7.32
C PRO A 328 1.28 -20.20 7.48
N VAL A 329 0.17 -19.76 8.05
CA VAL A 329 -0.10 -18.33 8.32
C VAL A 329 0.99 -17.76 9.25
N PRO A 330 1.73 -16.71 8.83
CA PRO A 330 2.81 -16.12 9.63
C PRO A 330 2.27 -15.35 10.85
N SER A 331 3.17 -15.00 11.79
CA SER A 331 2.87 -14.03 12.85
C SER A 331 2.85 -12.62 12.28
N TYR A 332 2.10 -11.70 12.90
CA TYR A 332 2.08 -10.28 12.54
C TYR A 332 3.46 -9.60 12.56
N THR A 333 4.44 -10.17 13.27
CA THR A 333 5.81 -9.65 13.30
C THR A 333 6.47 -9.60 11.93
N VAL A 334 5.98 -10.42 10.97
CA VAL A 334 6.47 -10.39 9.59
C VAL A 334 6.18 -9.05 8.89
N ILE A 335 5.10 -8.34 9.28
CA ILE A 335 4.82 -6.99 8.79
C ILE A 335 5.97 -6.05 9.19
N ALA A 336 6.43 -6.15 10.44
CA ALA A 336 7.56 -5.37 10.92
C ALA A 336 8.88 -5.76 10.22
N ASP A 337 9.05 -7.03 9.80
CA ASP A 337 10.21 -7.45 8.99
C ASP A 337 10.22 -6.75 7.62
N HIS A 338 9.05 -6.64 6.97
CA HIS A 338 8.91 -5.91 5.71
C HIS A 338 9.12 -4.39 5.89
N ILE A 339 8.64 -3.82 7.00
CA ILE A 339 8.90 -2.41 7.35
C ILE A 339 10.41 -2.19 7.54
N ASP A 340 11.10 -3.05 8.30
CA ASP A 340 12.56 -2.96 8.52
C ASP A 340 13.31 -2.99 7.19
N HIS A 341 12.97 -3.94 6.30
CA HIS A 341 13.59 -4.06 4.99
C HIS A 341 13.34 -2.83 4.12
N ALA A 342 12.09 -2.37 4.03
CA ALA A 342 11.73 -1.19 3.25
C ALA A 342 12.43 0.07 3.77
N VAL A 343 12.56 0.24 5.10
CA VAL A 343 13.31 1.33 5.73
C VAL A 343 14.80 1.23 5.43
N GLN A 344 15.37 0.02 5.48
CA GLN A 344 16.78 -0.21 5.16
C GLN A 344 17.10 0.15 3.70
N VAL A 345 16.20 -0.16 2.77
CA VAL A 345 16.40 0.01 1.31
C VAL A 345 16.05 1.42 0.85
N GLY A 346 14.90 1.95 1.27
CA GLY A 346 14.34 3.21 0.79
C GLY A 346 14.48 4.38 1.78
N GLY A 347 14.70 4.10 3.06
CA GLY A 347 14.77 5.11 4.12
C GLY A 347 13.45 5.31 4.83
N ILE A 348 13.54 5.81 6.07
CA ILE A 348 12.42 5.97 7.01
C ILE A 348 11.30 6.91 6.51
N ASP A 349 11.61 7.81 5.58
CA ASP A 349 10.65 8.79 5.05
C ASP A 349 9.74 8.22 3.94
N HIS A 350 9.91 6.94 3.58
CA HIS A 350 9.28 6.33 2.41
C HIS A 350 8.49 5.05 2.71
N VAL A 351 8.12 4.82 3.96
CA VAL A 351 7.39 3.62 4.40
C VAL A 351 6.13 4.03 5.16
N GLY A 352 5.04 3.30 4.94
CA GLY A 352 3.75 3.48 5.61
C GLY A 352 3.00 2.16 5.78
N LEU A 353 1.70 2.23 6.03
CA LEU A 353 0.80 1.11 6.26
C LEU A 353 -0.35 1.12 5.26
N GLY A 354 -0.61 -0.02 4.61
CA GLY A 354 -1.72 -0.23 3.70
C GLY A 354 -2.22 -1.66 3.87
N SER A 355 -3.13 -1.87 4.79
CA SER A 355 -3.44 -3.19 5.34
C SER A 355 -4.07 -4.14 4.33
N ASP A 356 -4.88 -3.62 3.43
CA ASP A 356 -5.73 -4.40 2.53
C ASP A 356 -6.83 -5.20 3.31
N PHE A 357 -7.23 -4.67 4.48
CA PHE A 357 -8.29 -5.26 5.30
C PHE A 357 -9.59 -5.37 4.52
N ASP A 358 -10.31 -6.45 4.77
CA ASP A 358 -11.53 -6.84 4.05
C ASP A 358 -11.33 -7.19 2.56
N GLY A 359 -10.12 -6.98 1.98
CA GLY A 359 -9.72 -7.42 0.64
C GLY A 359 -8.88 -8.69 0.63
N ILE A 360 -8.39 -9.13 1.80
CA ILE A 360 -7.50 -10.29 1.95
C ILE A 360 -8.18 -11.47 2.64
N ASN A 361 -7.87 -12.68 2.19
CA ASN A 361 -8.41 -13.91 2.78
C ASN A 361 -7.51 -14.51 3.89
N SER A 362 -6.38 -13.88 4.20
CA SER A 362 -5.45 -14.32 5.25
C SER A 362 -4.60 -13.17 5.77
N ALA A 363 -5.01 -12.57 6.86
CA ALA A 363 -4.15 -11.70 7.65
C ALA A 363 -3.19 -12.53 8.53
N PRO A 364 -2.01 -12.00 8.89
CA PRO A 364 -1.08 -12.66 9.83
C PRO A 364 -1.72 -12.85 11.21
N LYS A 365 -1.34 -13.93 11.91
CA LYS A 365 -1.80 -14.20 13.28
C LYS A 365 -1.41 -13.04 14.20
N GLY A 366 -2.38 -12.50 14.91
CA GLY A 366 -2.24 -11.33 15.76
C GLY A 366 -2.45 -9.99 15.03
N MET A 367 -2.90 -10.03 13.74
CA MET A 367 -3.30 -8.86 12.96
C MET A 367 -4.61 -9.14 12.21
N GLU A 368 -5.55 -9.78 12.88
CA GLU A 368 -6.80 -10.23 12.26
C GLU A 368 -7.72 -9.08 11.85
N ASP A 369 -7.53 -7.89 12.42
CA ASP A 369 -8.32 -6.70 12.08
C ASP A 369 -7.62 -5.42 12.57
N VAL A 370 -8.18 -4.26 12.24
CA VAL A 370 -7.60 -2.94 12.55
C VAL A 370 -7.40 -2.69 14.06
N SER A 371 -8.10 -3.41 14.96
CA SER A 371 -7.92 -3.26 16.42
C SER A 371 -6.54 -3.71 16.91
N LYS A 372 -5.81 -4.45 16.08
CA LYS A 372 -4.47 -5.01 16.38
C LYS A 372 -3.30 -4.09 16.02
N LEU A 373 -3.53 -2.96 15.38
CA LEU A 373 -2.47 -2.00 15.03
C LEU A 373 -1.57 -1.61 16.23
N PRO A 374 -2.09 -1.46 17.47
CA PRO A 374 -1.22 -1.17 18.63
C PRO A 374 -0.14 -2.23 18.87
N ASP A 375 -0.38 -3.50 18.54
CA ASP A 375 0.61 -4.56 18.73
C ASP A 375 1.77 -4.40 17.73
N LEU A 376 1.48 -3.98 16.49
CA LEU A 376 2.51 -3.62 15.51
C LEU A 376 3.32 -2.40 15.98
N VAL A 377 2.67 -1.38 16.53
CA VAL A 377 3.37 -0.18 17.06
C VAL A 377 4.32 -0.58 18.21
N ARG A 378 3.87 -1.46 19.12
CA ARG A 378 4.71 -1.99 20.21
C ARG A 378 5.89 -2.79 19.67
N GLU A 379 5.68 -3.62 18.65
CA GLU A 379 6.74 -4.42 18.02
C GLU A 379 7.80 -3.50 17.37
N LEU A 380 7.38 -2.50 16.61
CA LEU A 380 8.31 -1.53 16.01
C LEU A 380 9.09 -0.73 17.08
N ALA A 381 8.42 -0.30 18.17
CA ALA A 381 9.10 0.34 19.29
C ALA A 381 10.11 -0.60 19.96
N ARG A 382 9.77 -1.89 20.12
CA ARG A 382 10.68 -2.93 20.63
C ARG A 382 11.90 -3.14 19.72
N ARG A 383 11.75 -2.98 18.41
CA ARG A 383 12.84 -3.02 17.41
C ARG A 383 13.73 -1.78 17.45
N GLY A 384 13.37 -0.76 18.23
CA GLY A 384 14.20 0.42 18.45
C GLY A 384 13.85 1.63 17.60
N TYR A 385 12.71 1.61 16.89
CA TYR A 385 12.21 2.81 16.22
C TYR A 385 11.92 3.91 17.23
N SER A 386 12.40 5.12 16.95
CA SER A 386 12.13 6.29 17.78
C SER A 386 10.66 6.73 17.65
N GLU A 387 10.19 7.56 18.58
CA GLU A 387 8.86 8.18 18.51
C GLU A 387 8.64 8.92 17.17
N GLN A 388 9.69 9.59 16.68
CA GLN A 388 9.64 10.30 15.41
C GLN A 388 9.54 9.34 14.21
N ASP A 389 10.31 8.24 14.23
CA ASP A 389 10.28 7.24 13.16
C ASP A 389 8.92 6.55 13.10
N LEU A 390 8.36 6.17 14.25
CA LEU A 390 7.02 5.59 14.34
C LEU A 390 5.96 6.53 13.78
N LYS A 391 5.98 7.83 14.15
CA LYS A 391 5.03 8.81 13.58
C LYS A 391 5.16 8.96 12.06
N LYS A 392 6.37 8.80 11.50
CA LYS A 392 6.59 8.81 10.05
C LYS A 392 5.91 7.62 9.39
N ILE A 393 6.21 6.40 9.85
CA ILE A 393 5.64 5.15 9.32
C ILE A 393 4.10 5.17 9.45
N LEU A 394 3.59 5.59 10.59
CA LEU A 394 2.16 5.52 10.90
C LEU A 394 1.29 6.51 10.11
N GLY A 395 1.88 7.52 9.43
CA GLY A 395 1.07 8.39 8.59
C GLY A 395 1.72 9.71 8.16
N SER A 396 2.76 10.21 8.87
CA SER A 396 3.36 11.49 8.49
C SER A 396 4.01 11.45 7.10
N ASN A 397 4.52 10.29 6.66
CA ASN A 397 5.07 10.09 5.33
C ASN A 397 3.99 10.23 4.25
N LEU A 398 2.82 9.62 4.45
CA LEU A 398 1.70 9.76 3.52
C LEU A 398 1.20 11.21 3.48
N LEU A 399 1.02 11.87 4.64
CA LEU A 399 0.62 13.28 4.69
C LEU A 399 1.59 14.19 3.94
N ARG A 400 2.88 13.91 3.99
CA ARG A 400 3.91 14.61 3.20
C ARG A 400 3.67 14.41 1.71
N VAL A 401 3.45 13.17 1.26
CA VAL A 401 3.20 12.86 -0.15
C VAL A 401 1.92 13.54 -0.63
N MET A 402 0.82 13.46 0.11
CA MET A 402 -0.44 14.14 -0.22
C MET A 402 -0.22 15.64 -0.44
N ARG A 403 0.44 16.34 0.51
CA ARG A 403 0.74 17.78 0.39
C ARG A 403 1.59 18.11 -0.84
N GLN A 404 2.56 17.23 -1.16
CA GLN A 404 3.42 17.43 -2.33
C GLN A 404 2.62 17.24 -3.63
N VAL A 405 1.73 16.26 -3.71
CA VAL A 405 0.83 16.05 -4.86
C VAL A 405 -0.12 17.24 -5.03
N GLU A 406 -0.70 17.73 -3.94
CA GLU A 406 -1.53 18.95 -3.95
C GLU A 406 -0.74 20.19 -4.43
N HIS A 407 0.53 20.31 -4.02
CA HIS A 407 1.41 21.41 -4.43
C HIS A 407 1.70 21.35 -5.92
N VAL A 408 2.15 20.20 -6.43
CA VAL A 408 2.44 19.98 -7.87
C VAL A 408 1.21 20.28 -8.72
N SER A 409 0.03 19.85 -8.29
CA SER A 409 -1.23 20.16 -8.98
C SER A 409 -1.50 21.65 -9.09
N ARG A 410 -1.26 22.42 -8.02
CA ARG A 410 -1.41 23.89 -8.05
C ARG A 410 -0.44 24.53 -9.05
N GLU A 411 0.83 24.10 -9.05
CA GLU A 411 1.83 24.59 -9.99
C GLU A 411 1.45 24.27 -11.44
N MET A 412 1.07 23.01 -11.75
CA MET A 412 0.68 22.62 -13.10
C MET A 412 -0.58 23.34 -13.62
N ARG A 413 -1.47 23.81 -12.73
CA ARG A 413 -2.65 24.61 -13.11
C ARG A 413 -2.35 26.08 -13.28
N SER A 414 -1.31 26.60 -12.63
CA SER A 414 -0.91 28.02 -12.76
C SER A 414 -0.08 28.32 -14.01
N GLN A 415 0.47 27.29 -14.65
CA GLN A 415 1.29 27.40 -15.88
C GLN A 415 0.45 27.46 -17.17
N LYS A 416 -0.80 27.99 -17.11
CA LYS A 416 -1.65 28.17 -18.30
C LYS A 416 -1.31 29.43 -19.07
#